data_7a177402e0f24e7c2a54f82d85d67d55
#
_entry.id   7a177402e0f24e7c2a54f82d85d67d55
#
_cell.length_a   1.000
_cell.length_b   1.000
_cell.length_c   1.000
_cell.angle_alpha   90.00
_cell.angle_beta   90.00
_cell.angle_gamma   90.00
#
_symmetry.space_group_name_H-M   'P 1'
#
loop_
_entity.id
_entity.type
_entity.pdbx_description
1 polymer ?
#
loop_
_entity_poly.entity_id
_entity_poly.type
_entity_poly.pdbx_seq_one_letter_code
_entity_poly.pdbx_strand_id
1 'polypeptide(L)' 'MENRTARLTILIDPRKKELFEELCARQDLNASQVVRKLIRQYLLDHLPADEVPDWLRSAQSRRE' A
#
# COMPACT_ATOMS: atom_id res chain seq x y z
N MET A 1 -11.83 -8.74 -6.95
CA MET A 1 -11.39 -8.89 -5.56
C MET A 1 -9.88 -9.12 -5.50
N GLU A 2 -9.24 -8.52 -4.55
CA GLU A 2 -7.80 -8.64 -4.44
C GLU A 2 -7.40 -9.96 -3.82
N ASN A 3 -6.41 -10.60 -4.41
CA ASN A 3 -5.91 -11.88 -3.94
C ASN A 3 -4.56 -11.67 -3.26
N ARG A 4 -4.52 -11.75 -1.95
CA ARG A 4 -3.32 -11.41 -1.18
C ARG A 4 -2.47 -12.63 -0.92
N THR A 5 -2.03 -13.28 -1.98
CA THR A 5 -1.23 -14.48 -1.86
C THR A 5 0.26 -14.26 -2.07
N ALA A 6 0.64 -13.13 -2.64
CA ALA A 6 2.05 -12.82 -2.83
C ALA A 6 2.62 -12.13 -1.61
N ARG A 7 3.91 -12.32 -1.40
CA ARG A 7 4.58 -11.77 -0.24
C ARG A 7 5.65 -10.79 -0.69
N LEU A 8 5.75 -9.68 0.01
CA LEU A 8 6.78 -8.69 -0.24
C LEU A 8 7.65 -8.55 1.01
N THR A 9 8.94 -8.73 0.85
CA THR A 9 9.87 -8.62 1.96
C THR A 9 10.93 -7.59 1.65
N ILE A 10 11.13 -6.64 2.55
CA ILE A 10 12.15 -5.63 2.40
C ILE A 10 12.93 -5.47 3.69
N LEU A 11 14.15 -5.01 3.56
CA LEU A 11 14.98 -4.67 4.71
C LEU A 11 14.99 -3.16 4.86
N ILE A 12 14.81 -2.72 6.09
CA ILE A 12 14.68 -1.30 6.35
C ILE A 12 15.35 -1.01 7.70
N ASP A 13 15.80 0.21 7.86
CA ASP A 13 16.39 0.66 9.12
C ASP A 13 15.40 0.41 10.26
N PRO A 14 15.84 -0.25 11.34
CA PRO A 14 14.91 -0.54 12.45
C PRO A 14 14.25 0.70 13.04
N ARG A 15 14.95 1.82 13.05
CA ARG A 15 14.38 3.05 13.59
C ARG A 15 13.25 3.57 12.72
N LYS A 16 13.39 3.42 11.40
CA LYS A 16 12.32 3.83 10.49
C LYS A 16 11.12 2.91 10.62
N LYS A 17 11.38 1.62 10.78
CA LYS A 17 10.28 0.67 10.94
C LYS A 17 9.49 0.98 12.20
N GLU A 18 10.18 1.21 13.29
CA GLU A 18 9.55 1.49 14.57
C GLU A 18 8.72 2.77 14.51
N LEU A 19 9.30 3.80 13.93
CA LEU A 19 8.60 5.07 13.80
C LEU A 19 7.37 4.95 12.91
N PHE A 20 7.50 4.20 11.84
CA PHE A 20 6.38 3.99 10.93
C PHE A 20 5.25 3.24 11.63
N GLU A 21 5.58 2.19 12.36
CA GLU A 21 4.55 1.42 13.05
C GLU A 21 3.89 2.23 14.15
N GLU A 22 4.66 3.06 14.83
CA GLU A 22 4.10 3.91 15.86
C GLU A 22 3.16 4.94 15.29
N LEU A 23 3.52 5.53 14.17
CA LEU A 23 2.66 6.52 13.53
C LEU A 23 1.37 5.89 13.05
N CYS A 24 1.46 4.68 12.48
CA CYS A 24 0.26 3.98 12.05
C CYS A 24 -0.66 3.71 13.23
N ALA A 25 -0.09 3.33 14.36
CA ALA A 25 -0.89 3.06 15.55
C ALA A 25 -1.61 4.32 16.03
N ARG A 26 -0.95 5.46 15.96
CA ARG A 26 -1.58 6.72 16.35
C ARG A 26 -2.77 7.05 15.47
N GLN A 27 -2.74 6.61 14.23
CA GLN A 27 -3.81 6.87 13.29
C GLN A 27 -4.81 5.73 13.21
N ASP A 28 -4.68 4.76 14.10
CA ASP A 28 -5.58 3.61 14.10
C ASP A 28 -5.48 2.82 12.81
N LEU A 29 -4.28 2.75 12.26
CA LEU A 29 -4.06 2.07 10.99
C LEU A 29 -3.16 0.87 11.19
N ASN A 30 -3.36 -0.13 10.35
CA ASN A 30 -2.51 -1.30 10.29
C ASN A 30 -1.35 -1.01 9.34
N ALA A 31 -0.13 -1.35 9.75
CA ALA A 31 1.04 -1.05 8.93
C ALA A 31 0.95 -1.70 7.55
N SER A 32 0.45 -2.92 7.49
CA SER A 32 0.31 -3.61 6.20
C SER A 32 -0.68 -2.90 5.30
N GLN A 33 -1.77 -2.39 5.86
CA GLN A 33 -2.73 -1.63 5.08
C GLN A 33 -2.13 -0.37 4.49
N VAL A 34 -1.31 0.32 5.30
CA VAL A 34 -0.67 1.53 4.83
C VAL A 34 0.31 1.22 3.70
N VAL A 35 1.09 0.16 3.86
CA VAL A 35 2.03 -0.22 2.81
C VAL A 35 1.31 -0.57 1.52
N ARG A 36 0.23 -1.34 1.60
CA ARG A 36 -0.53 -1.69 0.41
C ARG A 36 -1.11 -0.46 -0.27
N LYS A 37 -1.57 0.48 0.55
CA LYS A 37 -2.12 1.71 0.03
C LYS A 37 -1.05 2.55 -0.67
N LEU A 38 0.13 2.62 -0.09
CA LEU A 38 1.24 3.34 -0.69
C LEU A 38 1.66 2.73 -2.01
N ILE A 39 1.68 1.40 -2.07
CA ILE A 39 2.06 0.72 -3.31
C ILE A 39 1.03 1.02 -4.39
N ARG A 40 -0.26 0.93 -4.06
CA ARG A 40 -1.29 1.24 -5.05
C ARG A 40 -1.18 2.67 -5.53
N GLN A 41 -0.95 3.59 -4.61
CA GLN A 41 -0.83 5.00 -4.99
C GLN A 41 0.37 5.22 -5.89
N TYR A 42 1.47 4.56 -5.59
CA TYR A 42 2.65 4.66 -6.40
C TYR A 42 2.39 4.17 -7.82
N LEU A 43 1.69 3.04 -7.93
CA LEU A 43 1.37 2.49 -9.24
C LEU A 43 0.48 3.44 -10.03
N LEU A 44 -0.55 3.99 -9.39
CA LEU A 44 -1.46 4.91 -10.05
C LEU A 44 -0.76 6.19 -10.48
N ASP A 45 0.19 6.63 -9.70
CA ASP A 45 0.91 7.87 -10.01
C ASP A 45 1.91 7.72 -11.13
N HIS A 46 2.44 6.51 -11.34
CA HIS A 46 3.56 6.32 -12.24
C HIS A 46 3.23 5.51 -13.48
N LEU A 47 2.14 4.76 -13.50
CA LEU A 47 1.76 4.04 -14.69
C LEU A 47 1.08 4.98 -15.68
N PRO A 48 1.36 4.83 -16.98
CA PRO A 48 0.58 5.56 -17.97
C PRO A 48 -0.89 5.17 -17.88
N ALA A 49 -1.77 6.09 -18.21
CA ALA A 49 -3.21 5.88 -18.04
C ALA A 49 -3.69 4.62 -18.78
N ASP A 50 -3.12 4.35 -19.94
CA ASP A 50 -3.55 3.19 -20.72
C ASP A 50 -2.98 1.88 -20.20
N GLU A 51 -2.07 1.93 -19.23
CA GLU A 51 -1.50 0.72 -18.64
C GLU A 51 -2.07 0.41 -17.27
N VAL A 52 -2.95 1.26 -16.76
CA VAL A 52 -3.58 1.01 -15.48
C VAL A 52 -4.67 -0.03 -15.67
N PRO A 53 -4.53 -1.22 -15.05
CA PRO A 53 -5.55 -2.25 -15.24
C PRO A 53 -6.85 -1.87 -14.53
N ASP A 54 -7.94 -2.43 -15.04
CA ASP A 54 -9.24 -2.12 -14.49
C ASP A 54 -9.37 -2.50 -13.02
N TRP A 55 -8.78 -3.64 -12.64
CA TRP A 55 -8.89 -4.09 -11.26
C TRP A 55 -8.21 -3.10 -10.30
N LEU A 56 -7.15 -2.44 -10.74
CA LEU A 56 -6.48 -1.46 -9.89
C LEU A 56 -7.30 -0.18 -9.80
N ARG A 57 -7.90 0.20 -10.91
CA ARG A 57 -8.71 1.40 -10.98
C ARG A 57 -9.96 1.27 -10.13
N SER A 58 -10.62 0.13 -10.20
CA SER A 58 -11.83 -0.05 -9.42
C SER A 58 -11.52 -0.20 -7.93
N ALA A 59 -10.37 -0.74 -7.57
CA ALA A 59 -9.98 -0.83 -6.16
C ALA A 59 -9.81 0.55 -5.55
N GLN A 60 -9.49 1.53 -6.37
CA GLN A 60 -9.28 2.88 -5.89
C GLN A 60 -10.54 3.49 -5.31
N SER A 61 -11.69 3.10 -5.80
CA SER A 61 -12.94 3.66 -5.32
C SER A 61 -13.37 3.09 -3.98
N ARG A 62 -12.70 2.06 -3.51
CA ARG A 62 -13.04 1.42 -2.26
C ARG A 62 -12.26 2.03 -1.13
N ARG A 63 -12.89 2.06 0.04
CA ARG A 63 -12.17 2.50 1.21
C ARG A 63 -11.40 1.37 1.82
N GLU A 64 -10.22 1.67 2.25
CA GLU A 64 -9.36 0.66 2.85
C GLU A 64 -9.56 0.55 4.34
#